data_388d99234f0c6990652dbea37995a2fe
#
_entry.id   388d99234f0c6990652dbea37995a2fe
#
_cell.length_a   1.000
_cell.length_b   1.000
_cell.length_c   1.000
_cell.angle_alpha   90.00
_cell.angle_beta   90.00
_cell.angle_gamma   90.00
#
_symmetry.space_group_name_H-M   'P 1'
#
loop_
_entity.id
_entity.type
_entity.pdbx_description
1 polymer ?
#
loop_
_entity_poly.entity_id
_entity_poly.type
_entity_poly.pdbx_seq_one_letter_code
_entity_poly.pdbx_strand_id
1 'polypeptide(L)'
;LTLPQNWQTKQVFLKLDAASKAATIYMNGRKIGEHNGGYTACTFDITPFCSFDAPNSLAIHVDNARQDIPPISADFTFFGGIYRDVWLTAVPKQHFHLTNYGSEGIFISTPQVSEEKGTILIRGEIKNDAEQKASLELEHIIYNPDGSIAQTQKQSIQIKGGELYSFRTETAR
;
A
#
# COMPACT_ATOMS: atom_id res chain seq x y z
N LEU A 1 -18.35 12.20 0.36
CA LEU A 1 -17.94 10.87 0.79
C LEU A 1 -18.27 10.68 2.28
N THR A 2 -19.08 9.67 2.62
CA THR A 2 -19.37 9.32 4.01
C THR A 2 -18.61 8.04 4.36
N LEU A 3 -17.84 8.07 5.45
CA LEU A 3 -17.09 6.91 5.91
C LEU A 3 -17.92 6.09 6.90
N PRO A 4 -17.80 4.75 6.89
CA PRO A 4 -18.47 3.90 7.86
C PRO A 4 -17.98 4.18 9.29
N GLN A 5 -18.90 4.24 10.26
CA GLN A 5 -18.58 4.52 11.66
C GLN A 5 -17.60 3.49 12.28
N ASN A 6 -17.67 2.24 11.85
CA ASN A 6 -16.75 1.19 12.31
C ASN A 6 -15.30 1.33 11.79
N TRP A 7 -15.02 2.37 11.00
CA TRP A 7 -13.65 2.72 10.56
C TRP A 7 -12.99 3.75 11.49
N GLN A 8 -13.73 4.37 12.40
CA GLN A 8 -13.21 5.43 13.28
C GLN A 8 -11.99 5.03 14.11
N THR A 9 -11.85 3.74 14.44
CA THR A 9 -10.71 3.19 15.19
C THR A 9 -9.60 2.62 14.30
N LYS A 10 -9.76 2.70 12.98
CA LYS A 10 -8.85 2.13 11.97
C LYS A 10 -7.97 3.20 11.34
N GLN A 11 -6.94 2.75 10.63
CA GLN A 11 -6.21 3.57 9.68
C GLN A 11 -6.92 3.51 8.32
N VAL A 12 -7.08 4.65 7.67
CA VAL A 12 -7.79 4.76 6.39
C VAL A 12 -6.83 5.27 5.32
N PHE A 13 -6.76 4.52 4.23
CA PHE A 13 -5.88 4.83 3.10
C PHE A 13 -6.68 5.06 1.83
N LEU A 14 -6.22 6.04 1.04
CA LEU A 14 -6.66 6.28 -0.32
C LEU A 14 -5.58 5.75 -1.27
N LYS A 15 -5.95 4.81 -2.16
CA LYS A 15 -5.07 4.29 -3.20
C LYS A 15 -5.61 4.67 -4.57
N LEU A 16 -4.76 5.20 -5.43
CA LEU A 16 -5.01 5.37 -6.85
C LEU A 16 -4.16 4.36 -7.61
N ASP A 17 -4.77 3.53 -8.43
CA ASP A 17 -4.02 2.55 -9.23
C ASP A 17 -3.31 3.21 -10.42
N ALA A 18 -3.79 4.35 -10.91
CA ALA A 18 -3.07 5.27 -11.78
C ALA A 18 -3.81 6.60 -11.96
N ALA A 19 -3.04 7.68 -12.08
CA ALA A 19 -3.55 9.01 -12.44
C ALA A 19 -2.50 9.75 -13.28
N SER A 20 -2.81 10.10 -14.52
CA SER A 20 -1.83 10.63 -15.48
C SER A 20 -1.89 12.14 -15.61
N LYS A 21 -0.76 12.86 -15.36
CA LYS A 21 0.62 12.43 -15.01
C LYS A 21 0.97 12.76 -13.58
N ALA A 22 0.47 13.89 -13.09
CA ALA A 22 0.66 14.38 -11.73
C ALA A 22 -0.68 14.44 -11.03
N ALA A 23 -0.78 13.87 -9.86
CA ALA A 23 -1.98 13.93 -9.02
C ALA A 23 -1.68 14.65 -7.72
N THR A 24 -2.54 15.63 -7.35
CA THR A 24 -2.51 16.28 -6.04
C THR A 24 -3.82 15.99 -5.33
N ILE A 25 -3.73 15.47 -4.11
CA ILE A 25 -4.85 14.96 -3.34
C ILE A 25 -5.19 15.92 -2.21
N TYR A 26 -6.47 16.23 -2.08
CA TYR A 26 -7.01 17.08 -1.01
C TYR A 26 -8.16 16.36 -0.30
N MET A 27 -8.20 16.45 1.02
CA MET A 27 -9.27 15.96 1.86
C MET A 27 -9.73 17.09 2.78
N ASN A 28 -11.04 17.41 2.76
CA ASN A 28 -11.63 18.47 3.55
C ASN A 28 -10.90 19.82 3.43
N GLY A 29 -10.50 20.18 2.19
CA GLY A 29 -9.78 21.40 1.86
C GLY A 29 -8.28 21.40 2.20
N ARG A 30 -7.75 20.34 2.79
CA ARG A 30 -6.33 20.21 3.15
C ARG A 30 -5.59 19.34 2.13
N LYS A 31 -4.41 19.79 1.68
CA LYS A 31 -3.52 18.97 0.83
C LYS A 31 -2.99 17.79 1.65
N ILE A 32 -3.17 16.58 1.13
CA ILE A 32 -2.64 15.34 1.71
C ILE A 32 -1.26 15.04 1.15
N GLY A 33 -1.13 15.11 -0.19
CA GLY A 33 0.11 14.78 -0.87
C GLY A 33 -0.02 14.92 -2.37
N GLU A 34 1.05 14.50 -3.05
CA GLU A 34 1.10 14.47 -4.52
C GLU A 34 1.85 13.24 -5.00
N HIS A 35 1.55 12.83 -6.23
CA HIS A 35 2.20 11.74 -6.92
C HIS A 35 2.54 12.16 -8.35
N ASN A 36 3.78 11.93 -8.75
CA ASN A 36 4.29 12.18 -10.09
C ASN A 36 4.60 10.82 -10.75
N GLY A 37 3.81 10.47 -11.75
CA GLY A 37 3.95 9.20 -12.46
C GLY A 37 2.61 8.68 -12.96
N GLY A 38 2.44 8.65 -14.28
CA GLY A 38 1.14 8.36 -14.89
C GLY A 38 0.70 6.91 -14.84
N TYR A 39 1.59 5.95 -14.52
CA TYR A 39 1.34 4.51 -14.71
C TYR A 39 1.48 3.69 -13.42
N THR A 40 1.98 4.29 -12.37
CA THR A 40 2.23 3.63 -11.09
C THR A 40 1.13 3.95 -10.08
N ALA A 41 0.83 2.97 -9.21
CA ALA A 41 -0.08 3.18 -8.10
C ALA A 41 0.56 4.05 -7.01
N CYS A 42 -0.27 4.79 -6.28
CA CYS A 42 0.13 5.52 -5.09
C CYS A 42 -0.91 5.37 -3.98
N THR A 43 -0.45 5.36 -2.74
CA THR A 43 -1.28 5.22 -1.55
C THR A 43 -0.97 6.34 -0.57
N PHE A 44 -2.01 6.95 -0.01
CA PHE A 44 -1.93 8.03 0.94
C PHE A 44 -2.66 7.66 2.24
N ASP A 45 -2.04 7.89 3.38
CA ASP A 45 -2.74 7.86 4.66
C ASP A 45 -3.62 9.10 4.78
N ILE A 46 -4.93 8.88 4.78
CA ILE A 46 -5.92 9.95 4.92
C ILE A 46 -6.53 10.02 6.31
N THR A 47 -6.14 9.12 7.21
CA THR A 47 -6.69 9.01 8.58
C THR A 47 -6.75 10.34 9.31
N PRO A 48 -5.68 11.20 9.33
CA PRO A 48 -5.69 12.44 10.07
C PRO A 48 -6.61 13.54 9.47
N PHE A 49 -7.16 13.27 8.28
CA PHE A 49 -7.98 14.23 7.54
C PHE A 49 -9.45 13.81 7.47
N CYS A 50 -9.78 12.59 7.94
CA CYS A 50 -11.13 12.05 7.89
C CYS A 50 -12.03 12.63 9.00
N SER A 51 -13.29 12.90 8.66
CA SER A 51 -14.39 13.05 9.60
C SER A 51 -15.29 11.81 9.54
N PHE A 52 -15.70 11.31 10.70
CA PHE A 52 -16.64 10.19 10.80
C PHE A 52 -18.05 10.66 11.18
N ASP A 53 -18.17 11.92 11.64
CA ASP A 53 -19.44 12.53 12.09
C ASP A 53 -20.11 13.35 10.99
N ALA A 54 -19.40 13.64 9.90
CA ALA A 54 -19.89 14.46 8.78
C ALA A 54 -19.38 13.94 7.44
N PRO A 55 -20.02 14.27 6.32
CA PRO A 55 -19.52 13.99 5.00
C PRO A 55 -18.15 14.62 4.74
N ASN A 56 -17.27 13.87 4.12
CA ASN A 56 -15.95 14.34 3.72
C ASN A 56 -15.96 14.79 2.25
N SER A 57 -15.19 15.84 1.95
CA SER A 57 -14.90 16.29 0.58
C SER A 57 -13.52 15.74 0.17
N LEU A 58 -13.49 14.88 -0.84
CA LEU A 58 -12.27 14.40 -1.50
C LEU A 58 -12.16 15.08 -2.86
N ALA A 59 -11.05 15.77 -3.12
CA ALA A 59 -10.73 16.33 -4.42
C ALA A 59 -9.35 15.83 -4.88
N ILE A 60 -9.27 15.41 -6.13
CA ILE A 60 -8.04 14.95 -6.77
C ILE A 60 -7.83 15.79 -8.02
N HIS A 61 -6.83 16.66 -7.98
CA HIS A 61 -6.39 17.44 -9.15
C HIS A 61 -5.38 16.62 -9.92
N VAL A 62 -5.67 16.36 -11.20
CA VAL A 62 -4.77 15.62 -12.09
C VAL A 62 -4.35 16.50 -13.25
N ASP A 63 -3.04 16.66 -13.44
CA ASP A 63 -2.43 17.44 -14.51
C ASP A 63 -1.65 16.51 -15.45
N ASN A 64 -2.12 16.37 -16.68
CA ASN A 64 -1.46 15.59 -17.73
C ASN A 64 -0.62 16.43 -18.70
N ALA A 65 -0.60 17.74 -18.55
CA ALA A 65 0.17 18.67 -19.39
C ALA A 65 1.63 18.82 -18.98
N ARG A 66 2.03 18.29 -17.82
CA ARG A 66 3.39 18.36 -17.28
C ARG A 66 4.41 17.80 -18.27
N GLN A 67 5.42 18.64 -18.62
CA GLN A 67 6.50 18.30 -19.55
C GLN A 67 7.76 17.76 -18.85
N ASP A 68 7.84 17.90 -17.55
CA ASP A 68 8.91 17.39 -16.68
C ASP A 68 8.65 15.96 -16.14
N ILE A 69 7.48 15.38 -16.45
CA ILE A 69 7.12 14.01 -16.04
C ILE A 69 6.97 13.14 -17.29
N PRO A 70 7.82 12.10 -17.47
CA PRO A 70 7.72 11.15 -18.57
C PRO A 70 6.42 10.33 -18.52
N PRO A 71 5.96 9.84 -19.68
CA PRO A 71 6.48 10.08 -21.01
C PRO A 71 6.07 11.46 -21.56
N ILE A 72 6.99 12.11 -22.26
CA ILE A 72 6.76 13.46 -22.86
C ILE A 72 6.12 13.32 -24.22
N SER A 73 6.57 12.37 -25.03
CA SER A 73 5.98 12.01 -26.32
C SER A 73 6.17 10.53 -26.62
N ALA A 74 5.26 9.95 -27.38
CA ALA A 74 5.30 8.60 -27.93
C ALA A 74 4.26 8.43 -29.03
N ASP A 75 4.28 7.28 -29.72
CA ASP A 75 3.36 6.96 -30.84
C ASP A 75 1.98 6.48 -30.35
N PHE A 76 1.65 6.63 -29.08
CA PHE A 76 0.37 6.24 -28.51
C PHE A 76 -0.30 7.39 -27.76
N THR A 77 -1.60 7.29 -27.57
CA THR A 77 -2.37 8.29 -26.83
C THR A 77 -2.04 8.28 -25.35
N PHE A 78 -1.73 9.44 -24.79
CA PHE A 78 -1.64 9.64 -23.35
C PHE A 78 -3.02 10.01 -22.81
N PHE A 79 -3.60 9.09 -22.03
CA PHE A 79 -4.84 9.38 -21.33
C PHE A 79 -4.55 10.31 -20.15
N GLY A 80 -5.37 11.36 -19.99
CA GLY A 80 -5.35 12.25 -18.84
C GLY A 80 -6.34 11.82 -17.77
N GLY A 81 -6.15 12.33 -16.57
CA GLY A 81 -7.03 12.07 -15.44
C GLY A 81 -6.80 10.73 -14.75
N ILE A 82 -7.80 10.31 -13.99
CA ILE A 82 -7.81 9.02 -13.30
C ILE A 82 -8.41 7.99 -14.26
N TYR A 83 -7.62 7.04 -14.72
CA TYR A 83 -8.03 6.06 -15.73
C TYR A 83 -7.99 4.60 -15.22
N ARG A 84 -7.70 4.41 -13.92
CA ARG A 84 -7.80 3.15 -13.19
C ARG A 84 -8.57 3.35 -11.88
N ASP A 85 -8.70 2.31 -11.10
CA ASP A 85 -9.51 2.32 -9.89
C ASP A 85 -8.96 3.21 -8.79
N VAL A 86 -9.89 3.68 -7.95
CA VAL A 86 -9.62 4.44 -6.73
C VAL A 86 -10.22 3.65 -5.56
N TRP A 87 -9.39 3.35 -4.58
CA TRP A 87 -9.77 2.51 -3.45
C TRP A 87 -9.68 3.28 -2.14
N LEU A 88 -10.64 2.99 -1.27
CA LEU A 88 -10.54 3.32 0.16
C LEU A 88 -10.37 2.01 0.93
N THR A 89 -9.29 1.94 1.70
CA THR A 89 -8.95 0.76 2.50
C THR A 89 -8.86 1.15 3.96
N ALA A 90 -9.57 0.42 4.83
CA ALA A 90 -9.47 0.60 6.28
C ALA A 90 -8.85 -0.63 6.92
N VAL A 91 -7.74 -0.45 7.62
CA VAL A 91 -6.97 -1.51 8.27
C VAL A 91 -6.87 -1.26 9.77
N PRO A 92 -6.59 -2.30 10.59
CA PRO A 92 -6.25 -2.10 12.00
C PRO A 92 -5.05 -1.17 12.18
N LYS A 93 -4.83 -0.69 13.40
CA LYS A 93 -3.65 0.14 13.73
C LYS A 93 -2.32 -0.62 13.57
N GLN A 94 -2.34 -1.95 13.62
CA GLN A 94 -1.23 -2.81 13.22
C GLN A 94 -1.52 -3.35 11.83
N HIS A 95 -0.71 -2.95 10.85
CA HIS A 95 -0.94 -3.31 9.45
C HIS A 95 0.38 -3.33 8.66
N PHE A 96 0.38 -3.95 7.48
CA PHE A 96 1.48 -3.81 6.53
C PHE A 96 1.57 -2.36 6.03
N HIS A 97 2.78 -1.88 5.75
CA HIS A 97 3.05 -0.50 5.37
C HIS A 97 2.59 -0.21 3.94
N LEU A 98 1.32 0.17 3.78
CA LEU A 98 0.64 0.34 2.50
C LEU A 98 1.11 1.54 1.67
N THR A 99 1.82 2.51 2.26
CA THR A 99 2.34 3.67 1.52
C THR A 99 3.68 3.40 0.85
N ASN A 100 4.25 2.19 1.03
CA ASN A 100 5.51 1.80 0.41
C ASN A 100 5.29 1.46 -1.08
N TYR A 101 5.66 2.38 -1.98
CA TYR A 101 5.49 2.29 -3.44
C TYR A 101 4.05 2.01 -3.92
N GLY A 102 3.01 2.35 -3.14
CA GLY A 102 1.62 2.01 -3.48
C GLY A 102 1.33 0.50 -3.54
N SER A 103 2.20 -0.31 -2.91
CA SER A 103 2.09 -1.77 -2.83
C SER A 103 1.25 -2.21 -1.64
N GLU A 104 1.05 -3.52 -1.51
CA GLU A 104 0.43 -4.12 -0.32
C GLU A 104 1.40 -4.26 0.88
N GLY A 105 2.61 -3.68 0.78
CA GLY A 105 3.63 -3.68 1.84
C GLY A 105 4.41 -4.99 1.98
N ILE A 106 4.22 -5.93 1.04
CA ILE A 106 4.90 -7.23 1.01
C ILE A 106 5.56 -7.40 -0.36
N PHE A 107 6.82 -7.80 -0.36
CA PHE A 107 7.62 -8.02 -1.56
C PHE A 107 8.16 -9.44 -1.57
N ILE A 108 7.87 -10.19 -2.64
CA ILE A 108 8.29 -11.57 -2.81
C ILE A 108 9.23 -11.63 -4.01
N SER A 109 10.34 -12.33 -3.85
CA SER A 109 11.27 -12.61 -4.93
C SER A 109 11.84 -14.01 -4.82
N THR A 110 12.34 -14.53 -5.94
CA THR A 110 12.95 -15.85 -6.03
C THR A 110 14.40 -15.70 -6.49
N PRO A 111 15.34 -15.36 -5.60
CA PRO A 111 16.72 -15.03 -5.97
C PRO A 111 17.48 -16.21 -6.56
N GLN A 112 17.07 -17.43 -6.29
CA GLN A 112 17.64 -18.64 -6.86
C GLN A 112 16.53 -19.61 -7.27
N VAL A 113 16.56 -20.06 -8.52
CA VAL A 113 15.64 -21.06 -9.06
C VAL A 113 16.41 -22.01 -9.95
N SER A 114 16.27 -23.32 -9.70
CA SER A 114 16.75 -24.42 -10.54
C SER A 114 15.72 -25.54 -10.55
N GLU A 115 15.96 -26.61 -11.31
CA GLU A 115 15.10 -27.80 -11.27
C GLU A 115 15.10 -28.50 -9.90
N GLU A 116 16.20 -28.36 -9.16
CA GLU A 116 16.42 -29.06 -7.88
C GLU A 116 16.09 -28.19 -6.66
N LYS A 117 16.17 -26.84 -6.80
CA LYS A 117 16.05 -25.93 -5.67
C LYS A 117 15.47 -24.59 -6.06
N GLY A 118 14.53 -24.09 -5.25
CA GLY A 118 14.03 -22.73 -5.29
C GLY A 118 14.26 -22.02 -3.95
N THR A 119 14.66 -20.74 -3.99
CA THR A 119 14.71 -19.89 -2.80
C THR A 119 13.66 -18.80 -2.92
N ILE A 120 12.83 -18.67 -1.90
CA ILE A 120 11.84 -17.60 -1.79
C ILE A 120 12.30 -16.61 -0.72
N LEU A 121 12.39 -15.35 -1.11
CA LEU A 121 12.66 -14.24 -0.21
C LEU A 121 11.41 -13.40 -0.05
N ILE A 122 10.89 -13.31 1.17
CA ILE A 122 9.74 -12.49 1.55
C ILE A 122 10.26 -11.36 2.44
N ARG A 123 9.94 -10.13 2.08
CA ARG A 123 10.29 -8.93 2.84
C ARG A 123 9.13 -7.96 2.90
N GLY A 124 9.09 -7.15 3.94
CA GLY A 124 8.07 -6.12 4.09
C GLY A 124 8.25 -5.34 5.37
N GLU A 125 7.28 -4.49 5.62
CA GLU A 125 7.24 -3.64 6.80
C GLU A 125 5.85 -3.71 7.44
N ILE A 126 5.82 -3.76 8.78
CA ILE A 126 4.60 -3.69 9.58
C ILE A 126 4.64 -2.41 10.40
N LYS A 127 3.59 -1.61 10.28
CA LYS A 127 3.40 -0.38 11.04
C LYS A 127 2.54 -0.64 12.27
N ASN A 128 2.91 -0.04 13.40
CA ASN A 128 2.04 0.04 14.57
C ASN A 128 1.66 1.51 14.80
N ASP A 129 0.49 1.91 14.37
CA ASP A 129 -0.05 3.27 14.57
C ASP A 129 -0.83 3.43 15.88
N ALA A 130 -0.79 2.43 16.78
CA ALA A 130 -1.24 2.59 18.14
C ALA A 130 -0.15 3.25 19.01
N GLU A 131 -0.55 3.84 20.13
CA GLU A 131 0.38 4.40 21.12
C GLU A 131 1.12 3.30 21.90
N GLN A 132 0.45 2.16 22.12
CA GLN A 132 1.00 1.07 22.89
C GLN A 132 1.79 0.09 22.02
N LYS A 133 2.73 -0.60 22.66
CA LYS A 133 3.46 -1.73 22.08
C LYS A 133 2.49 -2.83 21.66
N ALA A 134 2.69 -3.38 20.49
CA ALA A 134 1.97 -4.55 19.98
C ALA A 134 2.87 -5.78 19.98
N SER A 135 2.28 -6.94 20.31
CA SER A 135 2.87 -8.27 20.12
C SER A 135 2.06 -8.99 19.06
N LEU A 136 2.71 -9.41 17.98
CA LEU A 136 2.09 -10.00 16.80
C LEU A 136 2.79 -11.32 16.45
N GLU A 137 2.09 -12.21 15.76
CA GLU A 137 2.68 -13.36 15.08
C GLU A 137 2.64 -13.08 13.56
N LEU A 138 3.81 -13.10 12.94
CA LEU A 138 3.94 -13.04 11.48
C LEU A 138 4.04 -14.48 10.98
N GLU A 139 3.11 -14.87 10.11
CA GLU A 139 3.05 -16.20 9.53
C GLU A 139 3.20 -16.13 8.01
N HIS A 140 4.08 -16.96 7.47
CA HIS A 140 4.23 -17.19 6.04
C HIS A 140 3.82 -18.63 5.72
N ILE A 141 2.89 -18.77 4.78
CA ILE A 141 2.41 -20.06 4.31
C ILE A 141 2.69 -20.16 2.81
N ILE A 142 3.40 -21.19 2.41
CA ILE A 142 3.67 -21.52 1.02
C ILE A 142 2.81 -22.70 0.63
N TYR A 143 2.08 -22.56 -0.45
CA TYR A 143 1.21 -23.62 -0.98
C TYR A 143 1.84 -24.28 -2.21
N ASN A 144 1.59 -25.58 -2.36
CA ASN A 144 1.80 -26.30 -3.60
C ASN A 144 0.75 -25.90 -4.65
N PRO A 145 0.98 -26.20 -5.95
CA PRO A 145 0.00 -25.96 -7.01
C PRO A 145 -1.36 -26.67 -6.79
N ASP A 146 -1.38 -27.75 -6.04
CA ASP A 146 -2.60 -28.50 -5.67
C ASP A 146 -3.35 -27.89 -4.47
N GLY A 147 -2.84 -26.80 -3.88
CA GLY A 147 -3.41 -26.11 -2.74
C GLY A 147 -2.99 -26.70 -1.38
N SER A 148 -2.23 -27.78 -1.32
CA SER A 148 -1.69 -28.30 -0.06
C SER A 148 -0.59 -27.38 0.49
N ILE A 149 -0.41 -27.36 1.81
CA ILE A 149 0.63 -26.55 2.45
C ILE A 149 2.00 -27.21 2.18
N ALA A 150 2.88 -26.45 1.53
CA ALA A 150 4.26 -26.85 1.28
C ALA A 150 5.15 -26.55 2.48
N GLN A 151 4.96 -25.36 3.06
CA GLN A 151 5.75 -24.88 4.19
C GLN A 151 4.98 -23.82 4.99
N THR A 152 5.19 -23.81 6.30
CA THR A 152 4.73 -22.74 7.19
C THR A 152 5.91 -22.26 8.03
N GLN A 153 6.05 -20.95 8.14
CA GLN A 153 7.04 -20.32 9.01
C GLN A 153 6.37 -19.24 9.85
N LYS A 154 6.61 -19.24 11.16
CA LYS A 154 6.05 -18.31 12.12
C LYS A 154 7.15 -17.54 12.85
N GLN A 155 6.91 -16.28 13.12
CA GLN A 155 7.79 -15.41 13.87
C GLN A 155 6.99 -14.52 14.82
N SER A 156 7.30 -14.55 16.11
CA SER A 156 6.76 -13.58 17.06
C SER A 156 7.54 -12.28 16.95
N ILE A 157 6.82 -11.18 16.82
CA ILE A 157 7.39 -9.83 16.68
C ILE A 157 6.79 -8.89 17.72
N GLN A 158 7.56 -7.87 18.09
CA GLN A 158 7.12 -6.83 19.01
C GLN A 158 7.45 -5.47 18.40
N ILE A 159 6.43 -4.59 18.29
CA ILE A 159 6.56 -3.29 17.66
C ILE A 159 6.08 -2.23 18.65
N LYS A 160 6.93 -1.25 18.97
CA LYS A 160 6.53 -0.14 19.82
C LYS A 160 5.50 0.74 19.11
N GLY A 161 4.75 1.53 19.91
CA GLY A 161 3.80 2.50 19.36
C GLY A 161 4.49 3.49 18.42
N GLY A 162 3.87 3.75 17.28
CA GLY A 162 4.38 4.65 16.25
C GLY A 162 5.53 4.11 15.39
N GLU A 163 6.07 2.91 15.67
CA GLU A 163 7.26 2.38 14.95
C GLU A 163 6.88 1.51 13.74
N LEU A 164 7.86 1.37 12.84
CA LEU A 164 7.90 0.40 11.74
C LEU A 164 8.80 -0.77 12.13
N TYR A 165 8.36 -1.98 11.79
CA TYR A 165 9.15 -3.20 11.90
C TYR A 165 9.39 -3.77 10.50
N SER A 166 10.64 -3.80 10.06
CA SER A 166 11.03 -4.43 8.81
C SER A 166 11.34 -5.91 9.04
N PHE A 167 10.81 -6.78 8.20
CA PHE A 167 11.08 -8.21 8.23
C PHE A 167 11.68 -8.70 6.91
N ARG A 168 12.48 -9.74 7.03
CA ARG A 168 13.05 -10.49 5.92
C ARG A 168 13.06 -11.96 6.27
N THR A 169 12.34 -12.75 5.51
CA THR A 169 12.28 -14.20 5.64
C THR A 169 12.79 -14.85 4.37
N GLU A 170 13.71 -15.76 4.49
CA GLU A 170 14.24 -16.55 3.37
C GLU A 170 13.95 -18.03 3.65
N THR A 171 13.42 -18.71 2.65
CA THR A 171 13.14 -20.14 2.72
C THR A 171 13.61 -20.80 1.43
N ALA A 172 14.21 -21.98 1.56
CA ALA A 172 14.67 -22.79 0.44
C ALA A 172 13.81 -24.05 0.35
N ARG A 173 13.55 -24.48 -0.88
CA ARG A 173 12.85 -25.71 -1.21
C ARG A 173 13.55 -26.42 -2.35
#